data_aca043e620feb09c68ffdef642fb3b83
#
_entry.id   aca043e620feb09c68ffdef642fb3b83
#
_cell.length_a   1.000
_cell.length_b   1.000
_cell.length_c   1.000
_cell.angle_alpha   90.00
_cell.angle_beta   90.00
_cell.angle_gamma   90.00
#
_symmetry.space_group_name_H-M   'P 1'
#
loop_
_entity.id
_entity.type
_entity.pdbx_description
1 polymer ?
#
loop_
_entity_poly.entity_id
_entity_poly.type
_entity_poly.pdbx_seq_one_letter_code
_entity_poly.pdbx_strand_id
1 'polypeptide(L)'
;IPLKKPSLTDIEIKKKISQNILKPLKKPSKNKNVKVERKEVAEIKKTKKDKKLSFKIPKKKPAIAGLTKSRSVKISKYYNKKDFNIAKKAISEMQKNKWSSSLKTAKKAKDKSIYNFIQWRYLLTTGNQASFYDYKTFIDKNSQYPRIDRLKSLAEHKLSTSKISPKKIIN
;
A
#
# COMPACT_ATOMS: atom_id res chain seq x y z
N ILE A 1 3.86 26.15 -41.15
CA ILE A 1 5.27 26.57 -41.04
C ILE A 1 5.99 25.40 -40.35
N PRO A 2 6.99 24.77 -41.00
CA PRO A 2 7.69 23.62 -40.40
C PRO A 2 8.57 24.11 -39.23
N LEU A 3 8.46 23.45 -38.10
CA LEU A 3 9.33 23.68 -36.92
C LEU A 3 10.78 23.33 -37.28
N LYS A 4 11.70 24.25 -37.03
CA LYS A 4 13.14 24.04 -37.23
C LYS A 4 13.64 22.90 -36.33
N LYS A 5 14.46 21.98 -36.89
CA LYS A 5 15.15 20.96 -36.09
C LYS A 5 16.12 21.62 -35.09
N PRO A 6 16.19 21.12 -33.87
CA PRO A 6 17.14 21.63 -32.87
C PRO A 6 18.58 21.46 -33.37
N SER A 7 19.42 22.47 -33.10
CA SER A 7 20.84 22.48 -33.49
C SER A 7 21.65 21.47 -32.66
N LEU A 8 22.81 21.02 -33.20
CA LEU A 8 23.72 20.08 -32.53
C LEU A 8 24.16 20.56 -31.13
N THR A 9 24.23 21.88 -30.93
CA THR A 9 24.61 22.52 -29.65
C THR A 9 23.57 22.18 -28.53
N ASP A 10 22.29 22.11 -28.87
CA ASP A 10 21.24 21.80 -27.88
C ASP A 10 21.30 20.36 -27.41
N ILE A 11 21.82 19.45 -28.25
CA ILE A 11 22.00 18.04 -27.90
C ILE A 11 23.20 17.85 -26.95
N GLU A 12 24.28 18.61 -27.15
CA GLU A 12 25.45 18.58 -26.24
C GLU A 12 25.15 19.16 -24.87
N ILE A 13 24.36 20.24 -24.79
CA ILE A 13 23.95 20.84 -23.51
C ILE A 13 23.08 19.85 -22.73
N LYS A 14 22.13 19.17 -23.38
CA LYS A 14 21.32 18.11 -22.73
C LYS A 14 22.17 16.92 -22.25
N LYS A 15 23.22 16.56 -23.01
CA LYS A 15 24.16 15.51 -22.61
C LYS A 15 25.02 15.87 -21.40
N LYS A 16 25.43 17.13 -21.28
CA LYS A 16 26.18 17.65 -20.12
C LYS A 16 25.30 17.75 -18.87
N ILE A 17 24.04 18.12 -18.99
CA ILE A 17 23.10 18.19 -17.87
C ILE A 17 22.76 16.78 -17.33
N SER A 18 22.68 15.77 -18.20
CA SER A 18 22.39 14.39 -17.76
C SER A 18 23.56 13.71 -17.04
N GLN A 19 24.78 14.25 -17.13
CA GLN A 19 25.95 13.70 -16.43
C GLN A 19 26.12 14.22 -15.00
N ASN A 20 25.37 15.25 -14.60
CA ASN A 20 25.40 15.83 -13.25
C ASN A 20 24.28 15.31 -12.32
N ILE A 21 23.69 14.15 -12.63
CA ILE A 21 22.79 13.48 -11.70
C ILE A 21 23.64 12.94 -10.55
N LEU A 22 23.44 13.50 -9.36
CA LEU A 22 24.07 13.08 -8.10
C LEU A 22 23.90 11.57 -7.91
N LYS A 23 25.01 10.84 -8.04
CA LYS A 23 25.02 9.41 -7.71
C LYS A 23 24.81 9.25 -6.21
N PRO A 24 23.92 8.36 -5.74
CA PRO A 24 23.74 8.13 -4.32
C PRO A 24 25.06 7.68 -3.68
N LEU A 25 25.41 8.30 -2.56
CA LEU A 25 26.56 7.91 -1.74
C LEU A 25 26.39 6.46 -1.28
N LYS A 26 27.44 5.66 -1.49
CA LYS A 26 27.48 4.27 -1.01
C LYS A 26 27.37 4.24 0.52
N LYS A 27 26.50 3.39 1.05
CA LYS A 27 26.40 3.14 2.49
C LYS A 27 27.77 2.73 3.04
N PRO A 28 28.20 3.23 4.21
CA PRO A 28 29.44 2.79 4.84
C PRO A 28 29.39 1.29 5.13
N SER A 29 30.35 0.54 4.58
CA SER A 29 30.51 -0.88 4.88
C SER A 29 31.01 -1.03 6.32
N LYS A 30 30.41 -1.94 7.07
CA LYS A 30 30.93 -2.31 8.40
C LYS A 30 32.28 -3.00 8.20
N ASN A 31 33.38 -2.27 8.41
CA ASN A 31 34.68 -2.86 8.45
C ASN A 31 34.80 -3.69 9.72
N LYS A 32 35.02 -4.99 9.51
CA LYS A 32 35.48 -5.92 10.54
C LYS A 32 36.97 -5.70 10.74
N ASN A 33 37.36 -5.68 12.03
CA ASN A 33 38.71 -5.89 12.53
C ASN A 33 39.78 -4.82 12.24
N VAL A 34 39.92 -3.90 13.16
CA VAL A 34 41.21 -3.30 13.47
C VAL A 34 41.60 -3.77 14.87
N LYS A 35 42.57 -4.68 14.94
CA LYS A 35 43.38 -4.96 16.12
C LYS A 35 44.16 -3.70 16.47
N VAL A 36 43.83 -3.06 17.56
CA VAL A 36 44.68 -1.99 18.13
C VAL A 36 45.52 -2.63 19.18
N GLU A 37 46.85 -2.66 18.93
CA GLU A 37 47.89 -3.03 19.86
C GLU A 37 47.86 -2.11 21.08
N ARG A 38 47.85 -2.70 22.26
CA ARG A 38 48.09 -2.02 23.54
C ARG A 38 49.55 -1.62 23.61
N LYS A 39 49.81 -0.33 23.67
CA LYS A 39 51.05 0.18 24.31
C LYS A 39 50.70 0.74 25.67
N GLU A 40 51.37 0.16 26.64
CA GLU A 40 51.41 0.56 28.06
C GLU A 40 51.82 2.03 28.18
N VAL A 41 51.10 2.77 29.00
CA VAL A 41 51.70 3.89 29.77
C VAL A 41 51.21 3.79 31.20
N ALA A 42 52.20 3.63 32.06
CA ALA A 42 52.11 3.46 33.49
C ALA A 42 51.59 4.71 34.23
N GLU A 43 50.95 4.43 35.33
CA GLU A 43 50.91 5.22 36.59
C GLU A 43 50.57 6.70 36.56
N ILE A 44 49.35 7.03 36.97
CA ILE A 44 49.09 8.17 37.84
C ILE A 44 48.22 7.73 39.02
N LYS A 45 48.75 7.96 40.21
CA LYS A 45 48.28 7.58 41.52
C LYS A 45 46.88 8.09 41.89
N LYS A 46 46.15 7.19 42.53
CA LYS A 46 45.11 7.40 43.54
C LYS A 46 44.80 8.82 43.98
N THR A 47 43.58 9.27 43.79
CA THR A 47 42.75 9.84 44.91
C THR A 47 41.29 9.97 44.49
N LYS A 48 40.42 9.56 45.40
CA LYS A 48 39.07 10.02 45.73
C LYS A 48 37.87 9.36 45.05
N LYS A 49 37.32 8.49 45.91
CA LYS A 49 35.87 8.30 46.12
C LYS A 49 34.99 8.09 44.86
N ASP A 50 34.80 6.83 44.62
CA ASP A 50 33.71 6.28 43.80
C ASP A 50 32.35 6.72 44.32
N LYS A 51 31.80 7.80 43.83
CA LYS A 51 30.36 7.97 43.75
C LYS A 51 29.86 6.98 42.71
N LYS A 52 29.43 5.79 43.12
CA LYS A 52 28.63 4.89 42.30
C LYS A 52 27.43 5.65 41.81
N LEU A 53 27.50 6.13 40.55
CA LEU A 53 26.32 6.56 39.81
C LEU A 53 25.47 5.31 39.57
N SER A 54 24.58 5.02 40.55
CA SER A 54 23.58 3.97 40.36
C SER A 54 22.58 4.45 39.31
N PHE A 55 22.82 4.07 38.05
CA PHE A 55 21.80 4.23 37.03
C PHE A 55 20.58 3.43 37.47
N LYS A 56 19.51 4.15 37.82
CA LYS A 56 18.21 3.52 38.09
C LYS A 56 17.71 2.92 36.78
N ILE A 57 17.92 1.60 36.62
CA ILE A 57 17.34 0.86 35.51
C ILE A 57 15.82 1.04 35.58
N PRO A 58 15.14 1.53 34.53
CA PRO A 58 13.68 1.67 34.55
C PRO A 58 13.07 0.30 34.91
N LYS A 59 12.32 0.25 36.00
CA LYS A 59 11.56 -0.95 36.35
C LYS A 59 10.61 -1.28 35.19
N LYS A 60 10.55 -2.55 34.77
CA LYS A 60 9.55 -3.02 33.80
C LYS A 60 8.19 -2.51 34.27
N LYS A 61 7.44 -1.88 33.34
CA LYS A 61 6.05 -1.47 33.62
C LYS A 61 5.33 -2.65 34.26
N PRO A 62 4.63 -2.44 35.43
CA PRO A 62 3.87 -3.51 36.04
C PRO A 62 2.94 -4.09 34.99
N ALA A 63 2.99 -5.41 34.83
CA ALA A 63 2.01 -6.08 33.98
C ALA A 63 0.65 -5.76 34.60
N ILE A 64 -0.20 -5.02 33.86
CA ILE A 64 -1.54 -4.73 34.31
C ILE A 64 -2.31 -6.05 34.23
N ALA A 65 -2.18 -6.85 35.28
CA ALA A 65 -3.02 -8.02 35.48
C ALA A 65 -4.47 -7.50 35.58
N GLY A 66 -5.27 -7.85 34.59
CA GLY A 66 -6.69 -7.51 34.60
C GLY A 66 -7.18 -6.69 33.39
N LEU A 67 -6.32 -6.23 32.48
CA LEU A 67 -6.81 -5.68 31.20
C LEU A 67 -6.80 -6.72 30.08
N THR A 68 -7.28 -7.92 30.33
CA THR A 68 -8.04 -8.64 29.30
C THR A 68 -9.40 -7.97 29.21
N LYS A 69 -9.42 -6.68 28.81
CA LYS A 69 -10.65 -6.10 28.27
C LYS A 69 -11.03 -7.05 27.16
N SER A 70 -12.04 -7.87 27.42
CA SER A 70 -12.77 -8.56 26.36
C SER A 70 -12.95 -7.51 25.28
N ARG A 71 -12.30 -7.69 24.12
CA ARG A 71 -12.47 -6.77 23.00
C ARG A 71 -13.95 -6.80 22.74
N SER A 72 -14.67 -5.81 23.31
CA SER A 72 -16.08 -5.64 23.04
C SER A 72 -16.19 -5.67 21.53
N VAL A 73 -16.85 -6.67 21.00
CA VAL A 73 -17.04 -6.84 19.57
C VAL A 73 -17.74 -5.56 19.14
N LYS A 74 -17.00 -4.66 18.46
CA LYS A 74 -17.56 -3.40 18.00
C LYS A 74 -18.68 -3.76 17.04
N ILE A 75 -19.91 -3.67 17.51
CA ILE A 75 -21.10 -3.91 16.70
C ILE A 75 -21.26 -2.67 15.80
N SER A 76 -21.41 -2.89 14.52
CA SER A 76 -21.68 -1.81 13.58
C SER A 76 -23.07 -1.22 13.87
N LYS A 77 -23.17 0.12 13.83
CA LYS A 77 -24.47 0.80 13.86
C LYS A 77 -25.28 0.61 12.57
N TYR A 78 -24.64 0.28 11.46
CA TYR A 78 -25.23 0.24 10.12
C TYR A 78 -25.60 -1.16 9.65
N TYR A 79 -24.90 -2.18 10.14
CA TYR A 79 -25.09 -3.57 9.68
C TYR A 79 -25.60 -4.46 10.79
N ASN A 80 -26.49 -5.37 10.43
CA ASN A 80 -26.88 -6.48 11.30
C ASN A 80 -25.65 -7.32 11.66
N LYS A 81 -25.65 -7.97 12.80
CA LYS A 81 -24.55 -8.83 13.26
C LYS A 81 -24.10 -9.87 12.23
N LYS A 82 -25.05 -10.45 11.48
CA LYS A 82 -24.76 -11.40 10.39
C LYS A 82 -24.03 -10.74 9.24
N ASP A 83 -24.54 -9.63 8.74
CA ASP A 83 -23.97 -8.89 7.62
C ASP A 83 -22.62 -8.28 7.99
N PHE A 84 -22.44 -7.80 9.23
CA PHE A 84 -21.17 -7.35 9.75
C PHE A 84 -20.08 -8.44 9.74
N ASN A 85 -20.43 -9.67 10.14
CA ASN A 85 -19.49 -10.79 10.11
C ASN A 85 -19.13 -11.17 8.67
N ILE A 86 -20.12 -11.15 7.76
CA ILE A 86 -19.90 -11.39 6.32
C ILE A 86 -18.98 -10.31 5.75
N ALA A 87 -19.23 -9.02 6.03
CA ALA A 87 -18.40 -7.91 5.60
C ALA A 87 -16.95 -8.07 6.09
N LYS A 88 -16.78 -8.37 7.38
CA LYS A 88 -15.46 -8.60 7.97
C LYS A 88 -14.69 -9.74 7.28
N LYS A 89 -15.39 -10.84 6.99
CA LYS A 89 -14.80 -11.97 6.28
C LYS A 89 -14.46 -11.61 4.84
N ALA A 90 -15.37 -10.99 4.11
CA ALA A 90 -15.14 -10.57 2.73
C ALA A 90 -13.98 -9.58 2.59
N ILE A 91 -13.87 -8.60 3.49
CA ILE A 91 -12.75 -7.66 3.52
C ILE A 91 -11.43 -8.37 3.82
N SER A 92 -11.41 -9.32 4.76
CA SER A 92 -10.22 -10.11 5.06
C SER A 92 -9.76 -10.95 3.85
N GLU A 93 -10.71 -11.54 3.11
CA GLU A 93 -10.41 -12.27 1.87
C GLU A 93 -9.89 -11.33 0.76
N MET A 94 -10.48 -10.14 0.63
CA MET A 94 -10.02 -9.10 -0.28
C MET A 94 -8.57 -8.66 0.02
N GLN A 95 -8.24 -8.44 1.29
CA GLN A 95 -6.88 -8.07 1.72
C GLN A 95 -5.84 -9.14 1.37
N LYS A 96 -6.26 -10.39 1.29
CA LYS A 96 -5.44 -11.54 0.87
C LYS A 96 -5.44 -11.75 -0.65
N ASN A 97 -5.96 -10.79 -1.43
CA ASN A 97 -6.12 -10.86 -2.88
C ASN A 97 -7.01 -12.03 -3.38
N LYS A 98 -7.81 -12.64 -2.50
CA LYS A 98 -8.74 -13.71 -2.85
C LYS A 98 -10.07 -13.14 -3.36
N TRP A 99 -10.03 -12.48 -4.51
CA TRP A 99 -11.16 -11.72 -5.06
C TRP A 99 -12.41 -12.57 -5.31
N SER A 100 -12.26 -13.76 -5.93
CA SER A 100 -13.38 -14.65 -6.19
C SER A 100 -14.10 -15.08 -4.91
N SER A 101 -13.35 -15.45 -3.86
CA SER A 101 -13.91 -15.80 -2.57
C SER A 101 -14.58 -14.61 -1.90
N SER A 102 -13.93 -13.44 -1.94
CA SER A 102 -14.43 -12.20 -1.35
C SER A 102 -15.78 -11.79 -1.97
N LEU A 103 -15.90 -11.82 -3.31
CA LEU A 103 -17.15 -11.53 -4.01
C LEU A 103 -18.25 -12.57 -3.68
N LYS A 104 -17.90 -13.87 -3.64
CA LYS A 104 -18.85 -14.92 -3.24
C LYS A 104 -19.33 -14.75 -1.80
N THR A 105 -18.43 -14.39 -0.89
CA THR A 105 -18.75 -14.13 0.51
C THR A 105 -19.63 -12.89 0.64
N ALA A 106 -19.27 -11.78 -0.02
CA ALA A 106 -20.05 -10.55 0.01
C ALA A 106 -21.46 -10.69 -0.55
N LYS A 107 -21.63 -11.53 -1.57
CA LYS A 107 -22.96 -11.81 -2.17
C LYS A 107 -23.94 -12.45 -1.20
N LYS A 108 -23.48 -13.08 -0.12
CA LYS A 108 -24.32 -13.71 0.91
C LYS A 108 -24.93 -12.70 1.88
N ALA A 109 -24.44 -11.46 1.91
CA ALA A 109 -25.01 -10.42 2.74
C ALA A 109 -26.38 -9.98 2.20
N LYS A 110 -27.30 -9.63 3.09
CA LYS A 110 -28.59 -9.02 2.71
C LYS A 110 -28.37 -7.63 2.14
N ASP A 111 -27.42 -6.88 2.71
CA ASP A 111 -27.08 -5.56 2.26
C ASP A 111 -26.14 -5.62 1.04
N LYS A 112 -26.63 -5.14 -0.09
CA LYS A 112 -25.88 -5.10 -1.37
C LYS A 112 -24.70 -4.13 -1.33
N SER A 113 -24.68 -3.17 -0.39
CA SER A 113 -23.59 -2.20 -0.27
C SER A 113 -22.23 -2.87 -0.04
N ILE A 114 -22.21 -3.97 0.71
CA ILE A 114 -21.00 -4.76 0.96
C ILE A 114 -20.47 -5.37 -0.34
N TYR A 115 -21.37 -5.96 -1.13
CA TYR A 115 -21.00 -6.53 -2.43
C TYR A 115 -20.52 -5.47 -3.40
N ASN A 116 -21.23 -4.35 -3.51
CA ASN A 116 -20.87 -3.24 -4.38
C ASN A 116 -19.50 -2.65 -4.01
N PHE A 117 -19.21 -2.50 -2.71
CA PHE A 117 -17.91 -2.05 -2.23
C PHE A 117 -16.76 -3.00 -2.66
N ILE A 118 -16.93 -4.30 -2.47
CA ILE A 118 -15.91 -5.28 -2.86
C ILE A 118 -15.75 -5.32 -4.37
N GLN A 119 -16.84 -5.24 -5.14
CA GLN A 119 -16.81 -5.18 -6.59
C GLN A 119 -16.10 -3.92 -7.09
N TRP A 120 -16.40 -2.76 -6.51
CA TRP A 120 -15.71 -1.51 -6.81
C TRP A 120 -14.19 -1.62 -6.60
N ARG A 121 -13.77 -2.17 -5.47
CA ARG A 121 -12.34 -2.39 -5.19
C ARG A 121 -11.69 -3.36 -6.17
N TYR A 122 -12.39 -4.42 -6.53
CA TYR A 122 -11.92 -5.39 -7.52
C TYR A 122 -11.72 -4.75 -8.89
N LEU A 123 -12.68 -3.95 -9.36
CA LEU A 123 -12.61 -3.27 -10.65
C LEU A 123 -11.48 -2.24 -10.72
N LEU A 124 -11.13 -1.61 -9.60
CA LEU A 124 -9.99 -0.68 -9.53
C LEU A 124 -8.62 -1.37 -9.48
N THR A 125 -8.58 -2.68 -9.23
CA THR A 125 -7.33 -3.43 -9.14
C THR A 125 -6.77 -3.68 -10.54
N THR A 126 -5.49 -3.36 -10.75
CA THR A 126 -4.79 -3.62 -12.02
C THR A 126 -4.69 -5.12 -12.26
N GLY A 127 -4.80 -5.56 -13.51
CA GLY A 127 -4.69 -6.99 -13.88
C GLY A 127 -5.90 -7.85 -13.50
N ASN A 128 -7.03 -7.25 -13.11
CA ASN A 128 -8.25 -8.02 -12.85
C ASN A 128 -8.79 -8.68 -14.14
N GLN A 129 -9.55 -9.74 -13.97
CA GLN A 129 -10.16 -10.51 -15.08
C GLN A 129 -11.57 -10.03 -15.45
N ALA A 130 -11.98 -8.84 -14.94
CA ALA A 130 -13.29 -8.29 -15.25
C ALA A 130 -13.40 -7.95 -16.74
N SER A 131 -14.56 -8.20 -17.32
CA SER A 131 -14.90 -7.83 -18.69
C SER A 131 -15.37 -6.37 -18.77
N PHE A 132 -15.41 -5.82 -19.97
CA PHE A 132 -16.01 -4.50 -20.23
C PHE A 132 -17.45 -4.41 -19.67
N TYR A 133 -18.25 -5.45 -19.85
CA TYR A 133 -19.64 -5.48 -19.35
C TYR A 133 -19.74 -5.44 -17.82
N ASP A 134 -18.79 -6.02 -17.11
CA ASP A 134 -18.76 -5.93 -15.65
C ASP A 134 -18.53 -4.48 -15.19
N TYR A 135 -17.63 -3.76 -15.85
CA TYR A 135 -17.40 -2.34 -15.61
C TYR A 135 -18.65 -1.52 -15.96
N LYS A 136 -19.21 -1.68 -17.18
CA LYS A 136 -20.41 -0.96 -17.61
C LYS A 136 -21.56 -1.16 -16.63
N THR A 137 -21.87 -2.42 -16.31
CA THR A 137 -22.96 -2.75 -15.37
C THR A 137 -22.76 -2.13 -14.00
N PHE A 138 -21.52 -2.07 -13.52
CA PHE A 138 -21.22 -1.45 -12.23
C PHE A 138 -21.40 0.07 -12.30
N ILE A 139 -20.88 0.72 -13.31
CA ILE A 139 -20.94 2.17 -13.51
C ILE A 139 -22.38 2.64 -13.63
N ASP A 140 -23.19 1.95 -14.45
CA ASP A 140 -24.59 2.29 -14.67
C ASP A 140 -25.42 2.23 -13.37
N LYS A 141 -25.13 1.26 -12.49
CA LYS A 141 -25.85 1.07 -11.24
C LYS A 141 -25.32 1.90 -10.06
N ASN A 142 -24.08 2.37 -10.14
CA ASN A 142 -23.37 2.95 -9.02
C ASN A 142 -22.58 4.21 -9.43
N SER A 143 -23.20 5.10 -10.18
CA SER A 143 -22.57 6.33 -10.72
C SER A 143 -22.01 7.26 -9.65
N GLN A 144 -22.52 7.21 -8.40
CA GLN A 144 -22.06 8.01 -7.28
C GLN A 144 -20.78 7.48 -6.58
N TYR A 145 -20.27 6.32 -6.99
CA TYR A 145 -19.05 5.79 -6.38
C TYR A 145 -17.82 6.65 -6.72
N PRO A 146 -16.83 6.76 -5.83
CA PRO A 146 -15.63 7.53 -6.11
C PRO A 146 -14.81 6.89 -7.25
N ARG A 147 -14.10 7.73 -8.00
CA ARG A 147 -13.23 7.33 -9.13
C ARG A 147 -13.97 6.63 -10.28
N ILE A 148 -15.21 7.00 -10.54
CA ILE A 148 -15.97 6.47 -11.68
C ILE A 148 -15.25 6.73 -13.01
N ASP A 149 -14.66 7.91 -13.21
CA ASP A 149 -13.93 8.22 -14.45
C ASP A 149 -12.73 7.29 -14.68
N ARG A 150 -12.05 6.90 -13.59
CA ARG A 150 -11.01 5.89 -13.68
C ARG A 150 -11.57 4.52 -14.07
N LEU A 151 -12.75 4.15 -13.57
CA LEU A 151 -13.41 2.91 -13.97
C LEU A 151 -13.82 2.93 -15.45
N LYS A 152 -14.29 4.06 -15.97
CA LYS A 152 -14.59 4.24 -17.40
C LYS A 152 -13.33 4.01 -18.24
N SER A 153 -12.23 4.68 -17.90
CA SER A 153 -10.96 4.49 -18.59
C SER A 153 -10.46 3.04 -18.55
N LEU A 154 -10.57 2.36 -17.39
CA LEU A 154 -10.22 0.96 -17.27
C LEU A 154 -11.16 0.05 -18.09
N ALA A 155 -12.44 0.40 -18.21
CA ALA A 155 -13.40 -0.31 -19.05
C ALA A 155 -13.02 -0.20 -20.54
N GLU A 156 -12.65 0.99 -20.99
CA GLU A 156 -12.19 1.24 -22.36
C GLU A 156 -10.98 0.37 -22.72
N HIS A 157 -10.02 0.21 -21.81
CA HIS A 157 -8.89 -0.71 -22.00
C HIS A 157 -9.29 -2.19 -22.12
N LYS A 158 -10.49 -2.55 -21.70
CA LYS A 158 -11.03 -3.92 -21.84
C LYS A 158 -11.86 -4.10 -23.10
N LEU A 159 -12.10 -3.04 -23.86
CA LEU A 159 -12.77 -3.14 -25.16
C LEU A 159 -11.89 -3.91 -26.14
N SER A 160 -12.47 -4.92 -26.75
CA SER A 160 -11.84 -5.66 -27.83
C SER A 160 -12.81 -5.73 -29.00
N THR A 161 -12.45 -5.11 -30.11
CA THR A 161 -13.24 -5.11 -31.35
C THR A 161 -13.42 -6.50 -31.94
N SER A 162 -12.53 -7.44 -31.59
CA SER A 162 -12.65 -8.86 -31.98
C SER A 162 -13.75 -9.61 -31.22
N LYS A 163 -14.13 -9.13 -30.01
CA LYS A 163 -15.12 -9.78 -29.13
C LYS A 163 -16.45 -9.03 -29.07
N ILE A 164 -16.46 -7.75 -29.40
CA ILE A 164 -17.62 -6.87 -29.30
C ILE A 164 -17.86 -6.24 -30.66
N SER A 165 -19.07 -6.44 -31.21
CA SER A 165 -19.40 -5.81 -32.51
C SER A 165 -19.44 -4.28 -32.40
N PRO A 166 -18.99 -3.54 -33.41
CA PRO A 166 -18.98 -2.07 -33.43
C PRO A 166 -20.34 -1.45 -33.07
N LYS A 167 -21.43 -2.04 -33.52
CA LYS A 167 -22.79 -1.58 -33.20
C LYS A 167 -23.11 -1.59 -31.70
N LYS A 168 -22.53 -2.53 -30.94
CA LYS A 168 -22.72 -2.60 -29.46
C LYS A 168 -21.80 -1.65 -28.71
N ILE A 169 -20.82 -1.08 -29.36
CA ILE A 169 -19.90 -0.10 -28.74
C ILE A 169 -20.49 1.31 -28.88
N ILE A 170 -21.21 1.57 -29.95
CA ILE A 170 -21.78 2.88 -30.29
C ILE A 170 -23.10 3.16 -29.54
N ASN A 171 -23.87 2.13 -29.20
CA ASN A 171 -25.09 2.22 -28.40
C ASN A 171 -24.79 2.11 -26.91
#